data_b7f712c21e3906f89a90785bed06cc9e
#
_entry.id   b7f712c21e3906f89a90785bed06cc9e
#
_cell.length_a   1.000
_cell.length_b   1.000
_cell.length_c   1.000
_cell.angle_alpha   90.00
_cell.angle_beta   90.00
_cell.angle_gamma   90.00
#
_symmetry.space_group_name_H-M   'P 1'
#
loop_
_entity.id
_entity.type
_entity.pdbx_description
1 polymer ?
#
loop_
_entity_poly.entity_id
_entity_poly.type
_entity_poly.pdbx_seq_one_letter_code
_entity_poly.pdbx_strand_id
1 'polypeptide(L)'
;MTNKVITISRQFGSGGRSIGKAVAEKLGIPYYDKELVDKVAKESGFSHEFIEEIGEYASVTSSFLFNIAVSSHPMGLVDTMSVSDKLYVCQTNVIRDLASKGPCVIVGRCADFILKDQPDCLHIFIHSGMAHRAARVRERYGETSKPMEKRLQEKDSKRKVYYKHYTNRNWGEAENYDVCLDSGTLGVDKCVEIVCDIAQMK
;
A
#
# COMPACT_ATOMS: atom_id res chain seq x y z
N MET A 1 4.27 16.60 18.95
CA MET A 1 4.46 15.27 18.32
C MET A 1 3.09 14.79 17.88
N THR A 2 2.98 14.17 16.73
CA THR A 2 1.71 13.57 16.31
C THR A 2 1.44 12.28 17.08
N ASN A 3 0.17 12.01 17.38
CA ASN A 3 -0.28 10.71 17.91
C ASN A 3 -0.97 9.87 16.83
N LYS A 4 -0.96 10.34 15.58
CA LYS A 4 -1.73 9.72 14.49
C LYS A 4 -0.96 8.64 13.76
N VAL A 5 -1.64 7.57 13.40
CA VAL A 5 -1.21 6.63 12.39
C VAL A 5 -1.57 7.21 11.02
N ILE A 6 -0.62 7.28 10.10
CA ILE A 6 -0.82 7.87 8.77
C ILE A 6 -0.79 6.74 7.73
N THR A 7 -1.88 6.55 7.01
CA THR A 7 -1.93 5.60 5.89
C THR A 7 -1.81 6.33 4.57
N ILE A 8 -1.01 5.82 3.63
CA ILE A 8 -0.81 6.43 2.32
C ILE A 8 -1.14 5.46 1.20
N SER A 9 -2.31 5.61 0.61
CA SER A 9 -2.67 5.01 -0.66
C SER A 9 -2.18 5.91 -1.81
N ARG A 10 -1.80 5.33 -2.96
CA ARG A 10 -1.09 6.11 -3.98
C ARG A 10 -1.15 5.48 -5.37
N GLN A 11 -1.26 6.29 -6.42
CA GLN A 11 -1.05 5.87 -7.79
C GLN A 11 0.42 5.52 -8.04
N PHE A 12 0.69 4.58 -8.96
CA PHE A 12 2.05 4.26 -9.34
C PHE A 12 2.72 5.45 -10.04
N GLY A 13 3.90 5.83 -9.58
CA GLY A 13 4.63 6.99 -10.08
C GLY A 13 4.24 8.34 -9.47
N SER A 14 3.19 8.44 -8.62
CA SER A 14 2.81 9.70 -7.97
C SER A 14 3.75 10.17 -6.86
N GLY A 15 4.77 9.40 -6.50
CA GLY A 15 5.67 9.79 -5.41
C GLY A 15 5.21 9.46 -3.99
N GLY A 16 4.06 8.82 -3.81
CA GLY A 16 3.50 8.55 -2.48
C GLY A 16 4.44 7.80 -1.52
N ARG A 17 5.29 6.88 -2.03
CA ARG A 17 6.35 6.24 -1.20
C ARG A 17 7.37 7.25 -0.69
N SER A 18 7.82 8.17 -1.55
CA SER A 18 8.80 9.19 -1.18
C SER A 18 8.22 10.19 -0.21
N ILE A 19 6.97 10.60 -0.43
CA ILE A 19 6.22 11.47 0.47
C ILE A 19 6.08 10.79 1.84
N GLY A 20 5.62 9.54 1.88
CA GLY A 20 5.45 8.81 3.14
C GLY A 20 6.75 8.66 3.93
N LYS A 21 7.86 8.36 3.24
CA LYS A 21 9.17 8.27 3.89
C LYS A 21 9.60 9.61 4.47
N ALA A 22 9.49 10.70 3.70
CA ALA A 22 9.86 12.04 4.15
C ALA A 22 8.95 12.55 5.29
N VAL A 23 7.66 12.23 5.26
CA VAL A 23 6.73 12.52 6.37
C VAL A 23 7.16 11.80 7.65
N ALA A 24 7.48 10.50 7.57
CA ALA A 24 7.93 9.73 8.71
C ALA A 24 9.23 10.28 9.30
N GLU A 25 10.21 10.62 8.45
CA GLU A 25 11.47 11.24 8.84
C GLU A 25 11.24 12.60 9.52
N LYS A 26 10.40 13.46 8.94
CA LYS A 26 10.11 14.80 9.48
C LYS A 26 9.35 14.75 10.82
N LEU A 27 8.47 13.76 11.01
CA LEU A 27 7.72 13.57 12.25
C LEU A 27 8.48 12.73 13.30
N GLY A 28 9.57 12.08 12.93
CA GLY A 28 10.34 11.19 13.82
C GLY A 28 9.58 9.92 14.19
N ILE A 29 8.77 9.37 13.28
CA ILE A 29 7.95 8.17 13.49
C ILE A 29 8.34 7.03 12.54
N PRO A 30 8.06 5.76 12.87
CA PRO A 30 8.36 4.62 12.00
C PRO A 30 7.67 4.70 10.62
N TYR A 31 8.35 4.16 9.60
CA TYR A 31 7.85 4.03 8.24
C TYR A 31 7.75 2.56 7.85
N TYR A 32 6.60 2.14 7.32
CA TYR A 32 6.33 0.76 6.93
C TYR A 32 5.87 0.68 5.47
N ASP A 33 6.69 0.11 4.60
CA ASP A 33 6.40 -0.23 3.19
C ASP A 33 6.98 -1.63 2.90
N LYS A 34 8.29 -1.75 2.74
CA LYS A 34 8.96 -3.04 2.55
C LYS A 34 9.06 -3.83 3.87
N GLU A 35 9.32 -3.17 4.96
CA GLU A 35 9.38 -3.76 6.30
C GLU A 35 8.04 -4.42 6.71
N LEU A 36 6.92 -3.94 6.15
CA LEU A 36 5.62 -4.59 6.30
C LEU A 36 5.62 -5.95 5.58
N VAL A 37 6.20 -6.03 4.38
CA VAL A 37 6.34 -7.30 3.64
C VAL A 37 7.16 -8.31 4.44
N ASP A 38 8.28 -7.86 5.03
CA ASP A 38 9.16 -8.69 5.84
C ASP A 38 8.44 -9.28 7.06
N LYS A 39 7.62 -8.45 7.74
CA LYS A 39 6.82 -8.90 8.88
C LYS A 39 5.74 -9.89 8.47
N VAL A 40 5.02 -9.60 7.39
CA VAL A 40 4.00 -10.50 6.85
C VAL A 40 4.62 -11.83 6.40
N ALA A 41 5.81 -11.80 5.77
CA ALA A 41 6.54 -13.01 5.39
C ALA A 41 6.88 -13.88 6.60
N LYS A 42 7.41 -13.26 7.66
CA LYS A 42 7.77 -13.95 8.89
C LYS A 42 6.55 -14.59 9.59
N GLU A 43 5.42 -13.91 9.60
CA GLU A 43 4.21 -14.40 10.28
C GLU A 43 3.43 -15.43 9.44
N SER A 44 3.40 -15.27 8.12
CA SER A 44 2.63 -16.14 7.23
C SER A 44 3.42 -17.37 6.73
N GLY A 45 4.75 -17.32 6.78
CA GLY A 45 5.63 -18.34 6.18
C GLY A 45 5.69 -18.28 4.64
N PHE A 46 5.07 -17.28 4.00
CA PHE A 46 5.18 -17.07 2.55
C PHE A 46 6.48 -16.36 2.17
N SER A 47 6.97 -16.59 0.93
CA SER A 47 8.14 -15.88 0.44
C SER A 47 7.86 -14.40 0.21
N HIS A 48 8.91 -13.57 0.28
CA HIS A 48 8.82 -12.13 0.04
C HIS A 48 8.29 -11.82 -1.37
N GLU A 49 8.78 -12.54 -2.38
CA GLU A 49 8.35 -12.40 -3.77
C GLU A 49 6.85 -12.65 -3.92
N PHE A 50 6.36 -13.70 -3.27
CA PHE A 50 4.93 -14.04 -3.27
C PHE A 50 4.08 -12.93 -2.63
N ILE A 51 4.52 -12.39 -1.49
CA ILE A 51 3.81 -11.31 -0.79
C ILE A 51 3.87 -10.01 -1.58
N GLU A 52 4.99 -9.68 -2.23
CA GLU A 52 5.09 -8.51 -3.09
C GLU A 52 4.18 -8.62 -4.31
N GLU A 53 4.07 -9.80 -4.91
CA GLU A 53 3.25 -10.02 -6.10
C GLU A 53 1.75 -10.05 -5.79
N ILE A 54 1.32 -10.74 -4.75
CA ILE A 54 -0.09 -10.94 -4.42
C ILE A 54 -0.61 -9.89 -3.43
N GLY A 55 0.20 -9.48 -2.48
CA GLY A 55 -0.23 -8.65 -1.35
C GLY A 55 -0.64 -7.21 -1.69
N GLU A 56 -0.40 -6.73 -2.90
CA GLU A 56 -0.87 -5.42 -3.40
C GLU A 56 -1.44 -5.50 -4.82
N TYR A 57 -1.30 -6.67 -5.46
CA TYR A 57 -1.63 -6.86 -6.86
C TYR A 57 -2.36 -8.20 -7.04
N ALA A 58 -3.70 -8.21 -6.91
CA ALA A 58 -4.47 -9.39 -7.25
C ALA A 58 -4.22 -9.76 -8.72
N SER A 59 -3.56 -10.87 -8.96
CA SER A 59 -3.48 -11.48 -10.27
C SER A 59 -4.44 -12.67 -10.29
N VAL A 60 -5.49 -12.57 -11.07
CA VAL A 60 -6.45 -13.66 -11.30
C VAL A 60 -5.79 -14.88 -12.00
N THR A 61 -4.54 -14.71 -12.47
CA THR A 61 -3.81 -15.70 -13.28
C THR A 61 -2.72 -16.46 -12.52
N SER A 62 -2.61 -16.31 -11.21
CA SER A 62 -1.54 -16.97 -10.43
C SER A 62 -1.84 -18.42 -10.03
N SER A 63 -2.59 -19.17 -10.84
CA SER A 63 -2.81 -20.63 -10.61
C SER A 63 -1.51 -21.46 -10.64
N PHE A 64 -0.45 -20.98 -11.27
CA PHE A 64 0.81 -21.70 -11.37
C PHE A 64 1.65 -21.60 -10.07
N LEU A 65 1.77 -20.39 -9.51
CA LEU A 65 2.46 -20.18 -8.24
C LEU A 65 1.64 -20.75 -7.06
N PHE A 66 0.32 -20.77 -7.18
CA PHE A 66 -0.59 -21.45 -6.25
C PHE A 66 -0.25 -22.93 -6.07
N ASN A 67 -0.01 -23.65 -7.16
CA ASN A 67 0.32 -25.08 -7.10
C ASN A 67 1.69 -25.36 -6.45
N ILE A 68 2.65 -24.44 -6.56
CA ILE A 68 3.98 -24.59 -5.93
C ILE A 68 3.89 -24.33 -4.42
N ALA A 69 3.13 -23.31 -3.99
CA ALA A 69 2.97 -23.00 -2.58
C ALA A 69 2.19 -24.09 -1.80
N VAL A 70 1.21 -24.73 -2.44
CA VAL A 70 0.41 -25.82 -1.82
C VAL A 70 1.18 -27.12 -1.74
N SER A 71 2.14 -27.37 -2.67
CA SER A 71 2.92 -28.62 -2.71
C SER A 71 3.93 -28.77 -1.58
N SER A 72 4.24 -27.70 -0.85
CA SER A 72 5.27 -27.72 0.20
C SER A 72 4.75 -27.88 1.64
N HIS A 73 3.42 -28.02 1.84
CA HIS A 73 2.85 -28.23 3.18
C HIS A 73 1.97 -29.48 3.22
N PRO A 74 2.26 -30.46 4.09
CA PRO A 74 1.38 -31.60 4.35
C PRO A 74 0.23 -31.12 5.24
N MET A 75 -0.90 -30.75 4.65
CA MET A 75 -2.09 -30.39 5.43
C MET A 75 -3.24 -31.38 5.23
N GLY A 76 -3.45 -32.16 6.27
CA GLY A 76 -4.77 -32.69 6.57
C GLY A 76 -5.57 -31.66 7.37
N LEU A 77 -6.46 -30.96 6.70
CA LEU A 77 -7.73 -30.36 7.20
C LEU A 77 -8.23 -29.42 6.10
N VAL A 78 -9.49 -29.53 5.76
CA VAL A 78 -10.18 -28.74 4.73
C VAL A 78 -10.23 -27.28 5.18
N ASP A 79 -9.19 -26.53 4.83
CA ASP A 79 -9.15 -25.08 4.99
C ASP A 79 -9.74 -24.46 3.71
N THR A 80 -10.95 -23.95 3.81
CA THR A 80 -11.73 -23.40 2.71
C THR A 80 -11.26 -22.03 2.26
N MET A 81 -10.32 -21.39 2.98
CA MET A 81 -9.80 -20.07 2.64
C MET A 81 -8.75 -20.16 1.52
N SER A 82 -8.85 -19.24 0.55
CA SER A 82 -7.81 -19.09 -0.47
C SER A 82 -6.49 -18.63 0.14
N VAL A 83 -5.37 -18.94 -0.52
CA VAL A 83 -4.05 -18.45 -0.09
C VAL A 83 -3.99 -16.92 -0.04
N SER A 84 -4.65 -16.25 -0.99
CA SER A 84 -4.75 -14.79 -1.02
C SER A 84 -5.51 -14.25 0.19
N ASP A 85 -6.58 -14.92 0.62
CA ASP A 85 -7.35 -14.50 1.79
C ASP A 85 -6.56 -14.71 3.08
N LYS A 86 -5.83 -15.82 3.21
CA LYS A 86 -4.91 -16.05 4.34
C LYS A 86 -3.85 -14.96 4.42
N LEU A 87 -3.26 -14.60 3.28
CA LEU A 87 -2.30 -13.53 3.21
C LEU A 87 -2.91 -12.18 3.63
N TYR A 88 -4.14 -11.89 3.17
CA TYR A 88 -4.85 -10.66 3.56
C TYR A 88 -5.15 -10.62 5.07
N VAL A 89 -5.56 -11.74 5.67
CA VAL A 89 -5.78 -11.83 7.13
C VAL A 89 -4.49 -11.60 7.90
N CYS A 90 -3.39 -12.27 7.52
CA CYS A 90 -2.09 -12.08 8.14
C CYS A 90 -1.64 -10.60 8.02
N GLN A 91 -1.74 -10.03 6.84
CA GLN A 91 -1.43 -8.61 6.60
C GLN A 91 -2.29 -7.67 7.46
N THR A 92 -3.57 -7.97 7.63
CA THR A 92 -4.47 -7.20 8.48
C THR A 92 -4.01 -7.21 9.94
N ASN A 93 -3.62 -8.38 10.45
CA ASN A 93 -3.13 -8.53 11.82
C ASN A 93 -1.81 -7.75 12.03
N VAL A 94 -0.86 -7.86 11.10
CA VAL A 94 0.40 -7.10 11.15
C VAL A 94 0.15 -5.59 11.13
N ILE A 95 -0.74 -5.10 10.26
CA ILE A 95 -1.05 -3.67 10.18
C ILE A 95 -1.69 -3.17 11.49
N ARG A 96 -2.62 -3.92 12.07
CA ARG A 96 -3.24 -3.56 13.36
C ARG A 96 -2.24 -3.59 14.51
N ASP A 97 -1.37 -4.59 14.55
CA ASP A 97 -0.29 -4.67 15.55
C ASP A 97 0.67 -3.48 15.45
N LEU A 98 1.07 -3.10 14.23
CA LEU A 98 1.93 -1.93 14.04
C LEU A 98 1.25 -0.62 14.47
N ALA A 99 -0.02 -0.45 14.13
CA ALA A 99 -0.81 0.73 14.50
C ALA A 99 -1.02 0.83 16.02
N SER A 100 -1.16 -0.30 16.72
CA SER A 100 -1.33 -0.31 18.18
C SER A 100 -0.07 0.06 18.97
N LYS A 101 1.11 -0.01 18.32
CA LYS A 101 2.40 0.32 18.96
C LYS A 101 2.70 1.81 19.00
N GLY A 102 1.90 2.63 18.34
CA GLY A 102 2.03 4.08 18.33
C GLY A 102 2.01 4.71 16.94
N PRO A 103 2.31 6.02 16.85
CA PRO A 103 2.32 6.75 15.59
C PRO A 103 3.27 6.12 14.56
N CYS A 104 2.81 5.97 13.33
CA CYS A 104 3.63 5.45 12.23
C CYS A 104 3.06 5.84 10.86
N VAL A 105 3.84 5.67 9.80
CA VAL A 105 3.39 5.80 8.42
C VAL A 105 3.34 4.41 7.79
N ILE A 106 2.18 4.03 7.25
CA ILE A 106 1.96 2.75 6.57
C ILE A 106 1.56 3.02 5.11
N VAL A 107 2.24 2.37 4.15
CA VAL A 107 2.04 2.64 2.72
C VAL A 107 1.34 1.48 2.01
N GLY A 108 0.13 1.73 1.51
CA GLY A 108 -0.67 0.80 0.70
C GLY A 108 -1.33 -0.32 1.49
N ARG A 109 -1.54 -1.48 0.84
CA ARG A 109 -2.02 -2.72 1.48
C ARG A 109 -3.40 -2.61 2.14
N CYS A 110 -4.27 -1.74 1.60
CA CYS A 110 -5.59 -1.45 2.19
C CYS A 110 -5.51 -0.98 3.66
N ALA A 111 -4.38 -0.40 4.10
CA ALA A 111 -4.22 0.05 5.48
C ALA A 111 -5.26 1.10 5.87
N ASP A 112 -5.64 1.96 4.94
CA ASP A 112 -6.73 2.92 5.09
C ASP A 112 -8.06 2.23 5.48
N PHE A 113 -8.40 1.13 4.82
CA PHE A 113 -9.60 0.37 5.13
C PHE A 113 -9.47 -0.47 6.41
N ILE A 114 -8.32 -1.09 6.62
CA ILE A 114 -8.06 -1.92 7.81
C ILE A 114 -8.16 -1.10 9.11
N LEU A 115 -7.75 0.18 9.04
CA LEU A 115 -7.71 1.10 10.18
C LEU A 115 -8.83 2.16 10.17
N LYS A 116 -9.82 2.02 9.30
CA LYS A 116 -10.90 3.03 9.08
C LYS A 116 -11.70 3.40 10.33
N ASP A 117 -11.78 2.50 11.30
CA ASP A 117 -12.54 2.69 12.53
C ASP A 117 -11.65 3.16 13.71
N GLN A 118 -10.36 3.43 13.45
CA GLN A 118 -9.44 3.94 14.47
C GLN A 118 -9.45 5.48 14.49
N PRO A 119 -9.76 6.12 15.63
CA PRO A 119 -9.97 7.57 15.70
C PRO A 119 -8.70 8.39 15.44
N ASP A 120 -7.52 7.83 15.72
CA ASP A 120 -6.24 8.51 15.56
C ASP A 120 -5.51 8.14 14.27
N CYS A 121 -6.28 7.83 13.21
CA CYS A 121 -5.74 7.59 11.87
C CYS A 121 -5.96 8.79 10.94
N LEU A 122 -5.02 8.98 10.03
CA LEU A 122 -5.10 9.94 8.92
C LEU A 122 -4.90 9.17 7.62
N HIS A 123 -5.95 9.14 6.79
CA HIS A 123 -5.96 8.39 5.53
C HIS A 123 -5.71 9.31 4.35
N ILE A 124 -4.63 9.08 3.62
CA ILE A 124 -4.18 9.95 2.53
C ILE A 124 -4.13 9.19 1.21
N PHE A 125 -4.55 9.85 0.14
CA PHE A 125 -4.39 9.39 -1.23
C PHE A 125 -3.49 10.34 -2.02
N ILE A 126 -2.40 9.81 -2.60
CA ILE A 126 -1.49 10.57 -3.46
C ILE A 126 -1.70 10.18 -4.92
N HIS A 127 -2.07 11.16 -5.74
CA HIS A 127 -2.24 10.99 -7.17
C HIS A 127 -1.40 11.98 -7.97
N SER A 128 -1.38 11.83 -9.29
CA SER A 128 -0.78 12.81 -10.20
C SER A 128 -1.19 12.53 -11.64
N GLY A 129 -1.08 13.54 -12.49
CA GLY A 129 -1.32 13.41 -13.93
C GLY A 129 -0.40 12.38 -14.60
N MET A 130 -0.89 11.74 -15.65
CA MET A 130 -0.19 10.66 -16.37
C MET A 130 1.21 11.06 -16.82
N ALA A 131 1.36 12.25 -17.41
CA ALA A 131 2.66 12.75 -17.92
C ALA A 131 3.69 12.89 -16.80
N HIS A 132 3.29 13.47 -15.67
CA HIS A 132 4.17 13.65 -14.50
C HIS A 132 4.61 12.29 -13.93
N ARG A 133 3.66 11.35 -13.77
CA ARG A 133 3.95 10.00 -13.29
C ARG A 133 4.89 9.24 -14.23
N ALA A 134 4.68 9.37 -15.53
CA ALA A 134 5.53 8.75 -16.56
C ALA A 134 6.96 9.27 -16.49
N ALA A 135 7.15 10.59 -16.40
CA ALA A 135 8.47 11.20 -16.26
C ALA A 135 9.19 10.71 -14.98
N ARG A 136 8.49 10.71 -13.84
CA ARG A 136 9.05 10.24 -12.57
C ARG A 136 9.41 8.76 -12.58
N VAL A 137 8.59 7.91 -13.21
CA VAL A 137 8.89 6.47 -13.30
C VAL A 137 10.08 6.21 -14.22
N ARG A 138 10.20 6.95 -15.33
CA ARG A 138 11.36 6.87 -16.21
C ARG A 138 12.66 7.24 -15.49
N GLU A 139 12.64 8.33 -14.75
CA GLU A 139 13.80 8.80 -13.99
C GLU A 139 14.26 7.79 -12.92
N ARG A 140 13.32 7.21 -12.17
CA ARG A 140 13.65 6.36 -11.00
C ARG A 140 13.82 4.87 -11.30
N TYR A 141 13.15 4.36 -12.32
CA TYR A 141 13.08 2.92 -12.62
C TYR A 141 13.50 2.59 -14.05
N GLY A 142 13.86 3.59 -14.84
CA GLY A 142 14.25 3.42 -16.23
C GLY A 142 13.07 3.03 -17.15
N GLU A 143 13.40 2.89 -18.42
CA GLU A 143 12.49 2.41 -19.44
C GLU A 143 12.46 0.87 -19.47
N THR A 144 11.37 0.32 -19.95
CA THR A 144 11.20 -1.11 -20.20
C THR A 144 10.68 -1.29 -21.63
N SER A 145 10.64 -2.52 -22.13
CA SER A 145 10.03 -2.85 -23.43
C SER A 145 8.54 -2.50 -23.52
N LYS A 146 7.88 -2.27 -22.37
CA LYS A 146 6.47 -1.90 -22.28
C LYS A 146 6.29 -0.39 -22.34
N PRO A 147 5.35 0.16 -23.13
CA PRO A 147 5.02 1.57 -23.12
C PRO A 147 4.71 2.06 -21.70
N MET A 148 5.25 3.24 -21.33
CA MET A 148 5.21 3.75 -19.95
C MET A 148 3.76 3.91 -19.45
N GLU A 149 2.87 4.46 -20.27
CA GLU A 149 1.45 4.63 -19.91
C GLU A 149 0.78 3.29 -19.60
N LYS A 150 1.02 2.28 -20.41
CA LYS A 150 0.50 0.93 -20.18
C LYS A 150 1.04 0.33 -18.89
N ARG A 151 2.34 0.55 -18.58
CA ARG A 151 2.96 0.14 -17.31
C ARG A 151 2.29 0.79 -16.11
N LEU A 152 1.99 2.09 -16.19
CA LEU A 152 1.30 2.85 -15.14
C LEU A 152 -0.12 2.33 -14.92
N GLN A 153 -0.87 2.17 -16.01
CA GLN A 153 -2.26 1.69 -15.97
C GLN A 153 -2.37 0.27 -15.42
N GLU A 154 -1.49 -0.64 -15.81
CA GLU A 154 -1.50 -2.01 -15.32
C GLU A 154 -1.24 -2.08 -13.80
N LYS A 155 -0.28 -1.29 -13.30
CA LYS A 155 0.00 -1.25 -11.86
C LYS A 155 -1.18 -0.71 -11.07
N ASP A 156 -1.80 0.37 -11.55
CA ASP A 156 -2.96 0.95 -10.87
C ASP A 156 -4.21 0.07 -11.00
N SER A 157 -4.42 -0.60 -12.14
CA SER A 157 -5.54 -1.54 -12.33
C SER A 157 -5.45 -2.73 -11.36
N LYS A 158 -4.27 -3.28 -11.16
CA LYS A 158 -4.05 -4.34 -10.18
C LYS A 158 -4.42 -3.88 -8.76
N ARG A 159 -4.02 -2.67 -8.36
CA ARG A 159 -4.40 -2.08 -7.06
C ARG A 159 -5.90 -1.87 -6.93
N LYS A 160 -6.55 -1.35 -7.98
CA LYS A 160 -8.01 -1.18 -8.01
C LYS A 160 -8.74 -2.49 -7.78
N VAL A 161 -8.33 -3.56 -8.48
CA VAL A 161 -8.93 -4.89 -8.36
C VAL A 161 -8.73 -5.44 -6.94
N TYR A 162 -7.51 -5.38 -6.42
CA TYR A 162 -7.17 -5.83 -5.07
C TYR A 162 -7.99 -5.07 -4.01
N TYR A 163 -8.00 -3.76 -4.08
CA TYR A 163 -8.73 -2.90 -3.15
C TYR A 163 -10.24 -3.18 -3.19
N LYS A 164 -10.83 -3.24 -4.40
CA LYS A 164 -12.25 -3.54 -4.57
C LYS A 164 -12.63 -4.91 -3.99
N HIS A 165 -11.79 -5.91 -4.21
CA HIS A 165 -12.03 -7.28 -3.73
C HIS A 165 -12.12 -7.34 -2.19
N TYR A 166 -11.16 -6.74 -1.48
CA TYR A 166 -11.10 -6.84 -0.03
C TYR A 166 -11.90 -5.78 0.73
N THR A 167 -12.22 -4.66 0.11
CA THR A 167 -12.88 -3.53 0.80
C THR A 167 -14.30 -3.27 0.34
N ASN A 168 -14.68 -3.80 -0.81
CA ASN A 168 -15.90 -3.46 -1.56
C ASN A 168 -16.03 -1.95 -1.91
N ARG A 169 -14.95 -1.16 -1.75
CA ARG A 169 -14.86 0.26 -2.10
C ARG A 169 -14.11 0.45 -3.42
N ASN A 170 -14.24 1.61 -4.04
CA ASN A 170 -13.45 1.94 -5.22
C ASN A 170 -12.17 2.69 -4.80
N TRP A 171 -11.04 2.21 -5.27
CA TRP A 171 -9.74 2.78 -4.96
C TRP A 171 -9.56 4.16 -5.60
N GLY A 172 -9.13 5.14 -4.81
CA GLY A 172 -8.89 6.51 -5.25
C GLY A 172 -10.13 7.39 -5.27
N GLU A 173 -11.30 6.91 -4.80
CA GLU A 173 -12.45 7.78 -4.53
C GLU A 173 -12.20 8.63 -3.28
N ALA A 174 -12.41 9.94 -3.41
CA ALA A 174 -12.06 10.92 -2.38
C ALA A 174 -12.71 10.63 -1.02
N GLU A 175 -13.93 10.09 -1.04
CA GLU A 175 -14.71 9.78 0.17
C GLU A 175 -14.08 8.67 1.04
N ASN A 176 -13.12 7.93 0.50
CA ASN A 176 -12.40 6.90 1.25
C ASN A 176 -11.20 7.43 2.03
N TYR A 177 -10.85 8.71 1.86
CA TYR A 177 -9.64 9.31 2.41
C TYR A 177 -9.94 10.66 3.05
N ASP A 178 -9.19 11.02 4.09
CA ASP A 178 -9.30 12.33 4.72
C ASP A 178 -8.69 13.43 3.83
N VAL A 179 -7.66 13.08 3.04
CA VAL A 179 -6.95 14.02 2.17
C VAL A 179 -6.51 13.35 0.87
N CYS A 180 -6.80 14.00 -0.25
CA CYS A 180 -6.30 13.61 -1.58
C CYS A 180 -5.38 14.72 -2.12
N LEU A 181 -4.12 14.38 -2.49
CA LEU A 181 -3.14 15.36 -2.95
C LEU A 181 -2.62 15.03 -4.35
N ASP A 182 -2.63 16.04 -5.23
CA ASP A 182 -1.98 15.96 -6.53
C ASP A 182 -0.50 16.39 -6.42
N SER A 183 0.37 15.39 -6.34
CA SER A 183 1.82 15.62 -6.24
C SER A 183 2.46 16.18 -7.52
N GLY A 184 1.78 16.12 -8.66
CA GLY A 184 2.23 16.74 -9.90
C GLY A 184 2.06 18.25 -9.87
N THR A 185 0.97 18.71 -9.28
CA THR A 185 0.64 20.14 -9.12
C THR A 185 1.38 20.75 -7.93
N LEU A 186 1.39 20.06 -6.80
CA LEU A 186 1.93 20.58 -5.55
C LEU A 186 3.45 20.39 -5.40
N GLY A 187 4.00 19.37 -6.06
CA GLY A 187 5.34 18.89 -5.77
C GLY A 187 5.40 17.99 -4.52
N VAL A 188 6.47 17.20 -4.42
CA VAL A 188 6.66 16.25 -3.32
C VAL A 188 6.81 16.97 -1.98
N ASP A 189 7.64 18.01 -1.93
CA ASP A 189 7.97 18.72 -0.69
C ASP A 189 6.74 19.39 -0.09
N LYS A 190 5.89 20.02 -0.92
CA LYS A 190 4.65 20.65 -0.45
C LYS A 190 3.63 19.61 0.05
N CYS A 191 3.55 18.46 -0.62
CA CYS A 191 2.73 17.35 -0.11
C CYS A 191 3.21 16.90 1.28
N VAL A 192 4.51 16.80 1.51
CA VAL A 192 5.09 16.45 2.82
C VAL A 192 4.73 17.49 3.88
N GLU A 193 4.84 18.78 3.58
CA GLU A 193 4.44 19.86 4.50
C GLU A 193 2.98 19.73 4.90
N ILE A 194 2.07 19.64 3.91
CA ILE A 194 0.63 19.53 4.16
C ILE A 194 0.30 18.33 5.04
N VAL A 195 0.88 17.17 4.73
CA VAL A 195 0.63 15.95 5.53
C VAL A 195 1.13 16.12 6.97
N CYS A 196 2.31 16.69 7.16
CA CYS A 196 2.86 16.93 8.50
C CYS A 196 2.02 17.93 9.30
N ASP A 197 1.55 19.01 8.65
CA ASP A 197 0.71 20.00 9.30
C ASP A 197 -0.61 19.40 9.77
N ILE A 198 -1.30 18.65 8.90
CA ILE A 198 -2.57 17.97 9.26
C ILE A 198 -2.35 16.90 10.34
N ALA A 199 -1.26 16.15 10.27
CA ALA A 199 -0.94 15.14 11.29
C ALA A 199 -0.70 15.72 12.68
N GLN A 200 -0.30 16.99 12.78
CA GLN A 200 -0.06 17.70 14.03
C GLN A 200 -1.27 18.50 14.53
N MET A 201 -2.33 18.61 13.74
CA MET A 201 -3.59 19.22 14.19
C MET A 201 -4.20 18.37 15.31
N LYS A 202 -4.65 19.06 16.37
CA LYS A 202 -5.34 18.45 17.52
C LYS A 202 -6.76 18.05 17.18
#